data_4a6212dcdb18b31d4721f068083b415d
#
_entry.id   4a6212dcdb18b31d4721f068083b415d
#
_cell.length_a   1.000
_cell.length_b   1.000
_cell.length_c   1.000
_cell.angle_alpha   90.00
_cell.angle_beta   90.00
_cell.angle_gamma   90.00
#
_symmetry.space_group_name_H-M   'P 1'
#
loop_
_entity.id
_entity.type
_entity.pdbx_description
1 polymer ?
#
loop_
_entity_poly.entity_id
_entity_poly.type
_entity_poly.pdbx_seq_one_letter_code
_entity_poly.pdbx_strand_id
1 'polypeptide(L)'
;MEIKIKLWAVKRREAKSKGEKERYKHLNAEFQRIARRDKKVFFSDQRKEIEEKNRMGKTRDLFKKIRDTKGTFHAKMGSIKDRNGRDLTEAEDIKKRWQEYTEELYKKDLHDQDNHDGVITHLEPDILECEVKWALESITKNKASGGDGILVELFQILKDDAVKVLHLKCQQIWKTQQWPQDWKRLVFTPIPKKCNAKECSNHCTMTLISQASKVMIKILQTRLQ
;
A
#
# COMPACT_ATOMS: atom_id res chain seq x y z
N MET A 1 -17.69 -32.93 -1.40
CA MET A 1 -16.51 -32.60 -0.55
C MET A 1 -16.90 -31.83 0.71
N GLU A 2 -17.74 -30.80 0.62
CA GLU A 2 -18.24 -30.02 1.76
C GLU A 2 -18.90 -30.81 2.90
N ILE A 3 -19.60 -31.91 2.60
CA ILE A 3 -20.34 -32.73 3.59
C ILE A 3 -19.38 -33.35 4.61
N LYS A 4 -18.21 -33.85 4.17
CA LYS A 4 -17.23 -34.48 5.08
C LYS A 4 -16.64 -33.45 6.06
N ILE A 5 -16.30 -32.27 5.62
CA ILE A 5 -15.74 -31.19 6.48
C ILE A 5 -16.77 -30.74 7.53
N LYS A 6 -18.04 -30.58 7.13
CA LYS A 6 -19.12 -30.22 8.05
C LYS A 6 -19.30 -31.27 9.14
N LEU A 7 -19.29 -32.56 8.76
CA LEU A 7 -19.41 -33.66 9.72
C LEU A 7 -18.26 -33.70 10.74
N TRP A 8 -17.01 -33.51 10.29
CA TRP A 8 -15.85 -33.43 11.19
C TRP A 8 -15.89 -32.21 12.10
N ALA A 9 -16.38 -31.06 11.62
CA ALA A 9 -16.58 -29.88 12.43
C ALA A 9 -17.59 -30.10 13.57
N VAL A 10 -18.68 -30.80 13.28
CA VAL A 10 -19.71 -31.19 14.28
C VAL A 10 -19.12 -32.12 15.34
N LYS A 11 -18.49 -33.23 14.92
CA LYS A 11 -17.87 -34.20 15.85
C LYS A 11 -16.81 -33.53 16.76
N ARG A 12 -16.05 -32.60 16.21
CA ARG A 12 -15.06 -31.83 17.00
C ARG A 12 -15.73 -30.92 18.05
N ARG A 13 -16.86 -30.28 17.71
CA ARG A 13 -17.61 -29.44 18.65
C ARG A 13 -18.19 -30.27 19.78
N GLU A 14 -18.76 -31.47 19.45
CA GLU A 14 -19.28 -32.39 20.44
C GLU A 14 -18.20 -32.89 21.41
N ALA A 15 -17.04 -33.29 20.90
CA ALA A 15 -15.94 -33.73 21.76
C ALA A 15 -15.45 -32.60 22.68
N LYS A 16 -15.48 -31.35 22.19
CA LYS A 16 -15.13 -30.17 23.00
C LYS A 16 -16.17 -29.92 24.09
N SER A 17 -17.46 -30.01 23.78
CA SER A 17 -18.55 -29.78 24.75
C SER A 17 -18.60 -30.85 25.83
N LYS A 18 -18.22 -32.10 25.50
CA LYS A 18 -18.15 -33.24 26.45
C LYS A 18 -16.86 -33.28 27.27
N GLY A 19 -15.92 -32.35 27.04
CA GLY A 19 -14.66 -32.31 27.77
C GLY A 19 -13.64 -33.39 27.41
N GLU A 20 -13.87 -34.16 26.33
CA GLU A 20 -13.05 -35.30 25.86
C GLU A 20 -11.76 -34.78 25.19
N LYS A 21 -10.77 -34.35 25.98
CA LYS A 21 -9.57 -33.64 25.49
C LYS A 21 -8.78 -34.43 24.42
N GLU A 22 -8.53 -35.72 24.65
CA GLU A 22 -7.73 -36.55 23.70
C GLU A 22 -8.47 -36.76 22.38
N ARG A 23 -9.76 -37.07 22.46
CA ARG A 23 -10.63 -37.20 21.29
C ARG A 23 -10.71 -35.89 20.49
N TYR A 24 -10.81 -34.74 21.19
CA TYR A 24 -10.79 -33.41 20.56
C TYR A 24 -9.48 -33.17 19.83
N LYS A 25 -8.32 -33.49 20.45
CA LYS A 25 -6.99 -33.32 19.81
C LYS A 25 -6.89 -34.13 18.51
N HIS A 26 -7.30 -35.41 18.57
CA HIS A 26 -7.29 -36.29 17.39
C HIS A 26 -8.20 -35.75 16.28
N LEU A 27 -9.45 -35.40 16.58
CA LEU A 27 -10.41 -34.88 15.62
C LEU A 27 -9.98 -33.53 15.06
N ASN A 28 -9.31 -32.69 15.86
CA ASN A 28 -8.78 -31.42 15.40
C ASN A 28 -7.60 -31.62 14.45
N ALA A 29 -6.69 -32.54 14.73
CA ALA A 29 -5.56 -32.86 13.85
C ALA A 29 -6.04 -33.38 12.49
N GLU A 30 -7.01 -34.30 12.47
CA GLU A 30 -7.63 -34.82 11.24
C GLU A 30 -8.36 -33.72 10.47
N PHE A 31 -9.13 -32.90 11.15
CA PHE A 31 -9.78 -31.72 10.52
C PHE A 31 -8.79 -30.81 9.85
N GLN A 32 -7.70 -30.45 10.54
CA GLN A 32 -6.65 -29.60 9.98
C GLN A 32 -5.94 -30.25 8.78
N ARG A 33 -5.71 -31.56 8.82
CA ARG A 33 -5.11 -32.32 7.70
C ARG A 33 -6.00 -32.26 6.47
N ILE A 34 -7.30 -32.49 6.63
CA ILE A 34 -8.28 -32.43 5.55
C ILE A 34 -8.38 -31.02 5.00
N ALA A 35 -8.52 -30.01 5.87
CA ALA A 35 -8.63 -28.62 5.46
C ALA A 35 -7.41 -28.12 4.67
N ARG A 36 -6.19 -28.52 5.07
CA ARG A 36 -4.95 -28.19 4.34
C ARG A 36 -4.92 -28.87 2.97
N ARG A 37 -5.32 -30.12 2.88
CA ARG A 37 -5.40 -30.86 1.60
C ARG A 37 -6.39 -30.20 0.65
N ASP A 38 -7.59 -29.90 1.13
CA ASP A 38 -8.65 -29.30 0.31
C ASP A 38 -8.27 -27.87 -0.14
N LYS A 39 -7.62 -27.10 0.74
CA LYS A 39 -7.05 -25.80 0.39
C LYS A 39 -5.98 -25.92 -0.72
N LYS A 40 -5.10 -26.94 -0.64
CA LYS A 40 -4.08 -27.20 -1.66
C LYS A 40 -4.70 -27.54 -3.01
N VAL A 41 -5.72 -28.42 -3.02
CA VAL A 41 -6.46 -28.79 -4.24
C VAL A 41 -7.14 -27.56 -4.83
N PHE A 42 -7.88 -26.78 -4.04
CA PHE A 42 -8.54 -25.56 -4.47
C PHE A 42 -7.57 -24.59 -5.15
N PHE A 43 -6.42 -24.29 -4.52
CA PHE A 43 -5.44 -23.40 -5.13
C PHE A 43 -4.77 -23.98 -6.38
N SER A 44 -4.60 -25.30 -6.45
CA SER A 44 -4.12 -25.96 -7.67
C SER A 44 -5.08 -25.77 -8.82
N ASP A 45 -6.38 -25.95 -8.58
CA ASP A 45 -7.41 -25.78 -9.61
C ASP A 45 -7.54 -24.31 -10.04
N GLN A 46 -7.47 -23.37 -9.07
CA GLN A 46 -7.44 -21.94 -9.40
C GLN A 46 -6.23 -21.58 -10.27
N ARG A 47 -5.06 -22.15 -9.98
CA ARG A 47 -3.85 -21.92 -10.79
C ARG A 47 -4.05 -22.40 -12.23
N LYS A 48 -4.55 -23.62 -12.41
CA LYS A 48 -4.82 -24.18 -13.75
C LYS A 48 -5.77 -23.30 -14.54
N GLU A 49 -6.86 -22.83 -13.92
CA GLU A 49 -7.82 -21.94 -14.56
C GLU A 49 -7.20 -20.59 -14.95
N ILE A 50 -6.32 -20.03 -14.11
CA ILE A 50 -5.58 -18.78 -14.39
C ILE A 50 -4.61 -19.00 -15.57
N GLU A 51 -3.87 -20.12 -15.58
CA GLU A 51 -2.95 -20.48 -16.66
C GLU A 51 -3.68 -20.66 -18.00
N GLU A 52 -4.85 -21.29 -17.97
CA GLU A 52 -5.67 -21.49 -19.17
C GLU A 52 -6.17 -20.16 -19.74
N LYS A 53 -6.69 -19.26 -18.89
CA LYS A 53 -7.12 -17.91 -19.30
C LYS A 53 -5.95 -17.08 -19.86
N ASN A 54 -4.77 -17.24 -19.29
CA ASN A 54 -3.56 -16.57 -19.80
C ASN A 54 -3.18 -17.10 -21.20
N ARG A 55 -3.22 -18.43 -21.42
CA ARG A 55 -2.97 -19.03 -22.74
C ARG A 55 -3.97 -18.57 -23.79
N MET A 56 -5.24 -18.39 -23.40
CA MET A 56 -6.29 -17.89 -24.29
C MET A 56 -6.22 -16.39 -24.56
N GLY A 57 -5.29 -15.65 -23.98
CA GLY A 57 -5.17 -14.19 -24.11
C GLY A 57 -6.32 -13.39 -23.46
N LYS A 58 -7.15 -14.03 -22.60
CA LYS A 58 -8.29 -13.39 -21.93
C LYS A 58 -7.84 -12.60 -20.70
N THR A 59 -7.09 -11.53 -20.94
CA THR A 59 -6.46 -10.72 -19.88
C THR A 59 -7.46 -10.17 -18.85
N ARG A 60 -8.63 -9.72 -19.28
CA ARG A 60 -9.67 -9.19 -18.39
C ARG A 60 -10.18 -10.26 -17.41
N ASP A 61 -10.46 -11.46 -17.91
CA ASP A 61 -10.95 -12.58 -17.10
C ASP A 61 -9.85 -13.13 -16.19
N LEU A 62 -8.61 -13.11 -16.66
CA LEU A 62 -7.41 -13.44 -15.89
C LEU A 62 -7.30 -12.52 -14.65
N PHE A 63 -7.33 -11.20 -14.84
CA PHE A 63 -7.22 -10.25 -13.74
C PHE A 63 -8.43 -10.28 -12.80
N LYS A 64 -9.63 -10.53 -13.34
CA LYS A 64 -10.82 -10.74 -12.52
C LYS A 64 -10.62 -11.96 -11.59
N LYS A 65 -10.18 -13.09 -12.15
CA LYS A 65 -9.96 -14.32 -11.38
C LYS A 65 -8.87 -14.17 -10.33
N ILE A 66 -7.78 -13.48 -10.63
CA ILE A 66 -6.71 -13.17 -9.67
C ILE A 66 -7.26 -12.35 -8.50
N ARG A 67 -8.10 -11.33 -8.76
CA ARG A 67 -8.76 -10.53 -7.71
C ARG A 67 -9.68 -11.38 -6.85
N ASP A 68 -10.51 -12.21 -7.46
CA ASP A 68 -11.43 -13.11 -6.75
C ASP A 68 -10.68 -14.11 -5.87
N THR A 69 -9.53 -14.60 -6.34
CA THR A 69 -8.67 -15.54 -5.57
C THR A 69 -7.96 -14.87 -4.41
N LYS A 70 -7.56 -13.61 -4.56
CA LYS A 70 -6.97 -12.83 -3.44
C LYS A 70 -7.99 -12.52 -2.34
N GLY A 71 -9.28 -12.69 -2.63
CA GLY A 71 -10.35 -12.18 -1.80
C GLY A 71 -10.44 -10.66 -1.88
N THR A 72 -11.63 -10.13 -1.79
CA THR A 72 -11.81 -8.71 -1.52
C THR A 72 -11.27 -8.45 -0.13
N PHE A 73 -10.16 -7.73 -0.07
CA PHE A 73 -9.74 -7.11 1.18
C PHE A 73 -10.82 -6.09 1.54
N HIS A 74 -11.83 -6.56 2.25
CA HIS A 74 -12.66 -5.66 3.00
C HIS A 74 -11.78 -5.21 4.16
N ALA A 75 -11.20 -4.02 4.02
CA ALA A 75 -10.72 -3.31 5.18
C ALA A 75 -11.92 -3.32 6.14
N LYS A 76 -11.85 -4.14 7.19
CA LYS A 76 -12.70 -3.92 8.33
C LYS A 76 -12.30 -2.53 8.79
N MET A 77 -13.07 -1.52 8.42
CA MET A 77 -12.96 -0.20 9.02
C MET A 77 -13.31 -0.44 10.48
N GLY A 78 -12.25 -0.75 11.23
CA GLY A 78 -12.35 -0.86 12.67
C GLY A 78 -12.73 0.52 13.18
N SER A 79 -13.57 0.58 14.19
CA SER A 79 -13.81 1.81 14.92
C SER A 79 -12.46 2.36 15.39
N ILE A 80 -12.25 3.66 15.22
CA ILE A 80 -11.09 4.38 15.73
C ILE A 80 -11.57 5.23 16.90
N LYS A 81 -10.74 5.37 17.91
CA LYS A 81 -11.04 6.22 19.06
C LYS A 81 -10.78 7.69 18.76
N ASP A 82 -11.71 8.54 19.18
CA ASP A 82 -11.48 9.98 19.26
C ASP A 82 -10.47 10.34 20.36
N ARG A 83 -10.23 11.65 20.57
CA ARG A 83 -9.36 12.13 21.67
C ARG A 83 -9.91 11.83 23.07
N ASN A 84 -11.22 11.62 23.19
CA ASN A 84 -11.92 11.37 24.45
C ASN A 84 -12.09 9.85 24.72
N GLY A 85 -11.55 9.00 23.84
CA GLY A 85 -11.63 7.54 23.95
C GLY A 85 -12.94 6.93 23.44
N ARG A 86 -13.83 7.70 22.78
CA ARG A 86 -15.07 7.21 22.18
C ARG A 86 -14.78 6.55 20.84
N ASP A 87 -15.47 5.45 20.56
CA ASP A 87 -15.34 4.74 19.29
C ASP A 87 -16.08 5.52 18.17
N LEU A 88 -15.34 5.93 17.14
CA LEU A 88 -15.86 6.51 15.89
C LEU A 88 -16.13 5.38 14.90
N THR A 89 -17.32 5.34 14.32
CA THR A 89 -17.74 4.32 13.34
C THR A 89 -18.04 4.91 11.96
N GLU A 90 -18.40 6.20 11.92
CA GLU A 90 -18.70 6.89 10.68
C GLU A 90 -17.44 7.23 9.88
N ALA A 91 -17.48 7.00 8.56
CA ALA A 91 -16.32 7.15 7.68
C ALA A 91 -15.74 8.58 7.68
N GLU A 92 -16.62 9.60 7.71
CA GLU A 92 -16.20 11.00 7.71
C GLU A 92 -15.56 11.40 9.04
N ASP A 93 -16.08 10.93 10.17
CA ASP A 93 -15.50 11.17 11.49
C ASP A 93 -14.12 10.50 11.62
N ILE A 94 -13.98 9.28 11.13
CA ILE A 94 -12.71 8.55 11.07
C ILE A 94 -11.71 9.32 10.21
N LYS A 95 -12.12 9.81 9.04
CA LYS A 95 -11.27 10.61 8.15
C LYS A 95 -10.82 11.91 8.80
N LYS A 96 -11.75 12.62 9.43
CA LYS A 96 -11.45 13.86 10.17
C LYS A 96 -10.46 13.62 11.31
N ARG A 97 -10.66 12.53 12.07
CA ARG A 97 -9.72 12.14 13.14
C ARG A 97 -8.32 11.83 12.63
N TRP A 98 -8.20 11.16 11.48
CA TRP A 98 -6.92 10.93 10.82
C TRP A 98 -6.27 12.22 10.36
N GLN A 99 -7.05 13.14 9.80
CA GLN A 99 -6.54 14.46 9.40
C GLN A 99 -5.96 15.22 10.60
N GLU A 100 -6.73 15.32 11.69
CA GLU A 100 -6.27 15.96 12.93
C GLU A 100 -4.98 15.34 13.47
N TYR A 101 -4.92 14.00 13.50
CA TYR A 101 -3.75 13.27 13.99
C TYR A 101 -2.50 13.51 13.13
N THR A 102 -2.64 13.47 11.80
CA THR A 102 -1.51 13.72 10.91
C THR A 102 -1.05 15.17 10.97
N GLU A 103 -1.95 16.14 11.06
CA GLU A 103 -1.59 17.54 11.26
C GLU A 103 -0.80 17.76 12.56
N GLU A 104 -1.21 17.15 13.66
CA GLU A 104 -0.49 17.23 14.93
C GLU A 104 0.89 16.57 14.85
N LEU A 105 0.97 15.42 14.20
CA LEU A 105 2.22 14.67 14.06
C LEU A 105 3.27 15.49 13.33
N TYR A 106 2.88 16.17 12.24
CA TYR A 106 3.81 16.93 11.41
C TYR A 106 3.99 18.38 11.85
N LYS A 107 3.08 18.98 12.64
CA LYS A 107 3.30 20.31 13.22
C LYS A 107 4.47 20.34 14.19
N LYS A 108 4.76 19.26 14.87
CA LYS A 108 5.92 19.16 15.78
C LYS A 108 7.25 19.32 15.03
N ASP A 109 7.32 18.79 13.81
CA ASP A 109 8.54 18.82 13.01
C ASP A 109 8.75 20.19 12.32
N LEU A 110 7.70 21.03 12.22
CA LEU A 110 7.78 22.35 11.60
C LEU A 110 8.35 23.44 12.53
N HIS A 111 8.42 23.19 13.84
CA HIS A 111 9.00 24.15 14.79
C HIS A 111 10.53 24.18 14.79
N ASP A 112 11.20 23.21 14.18
CA ASP A 112 12.66 23.16 14.00
C ASP A 112 13.11 23.74 12.64
N GLN A 113 12.23 24.43 11.91
CA GLN A 113 12.68 25.23 10.79
C GLN A 113 13.40 26.46 11.33
N ASP A 114 14.68 26.27 11.64
CA ASP A 114 15.62 27.36 11.66
C ASP A 114 15.44 28.21 10.40
N ASN A 115 15.30 29.52 10.59
CA ASN A 115 15.35 30.52 9.53
C ASN A 115 16.70 30.38 8.81
N HIS A 116 16.86 29.39 7.98
CA HIS A 116 17.87 29.41 6.95
C HIS A 116 17.39 30.39 5.90
N ASP A 117 17.68 31.68 6.13
CA ASP A 117 17.93 32.64 5.07
C ASP A 117 19.14 32.13 4.25
N GLY A 118 18.96 30.97 3.67
CA GLY A 118 19.90 30.42 2.72
C GLY A 118 19.89 31.31 1.50
N VAL A 119 20.85 32.20 1.43
CA VAL A 119 21.22 32.82 0.18
C VAL A 119 21.51 31.68 -0.80
N ILE A 120 20.51 31.35 -1.60
CA ILE A 120 20.64 30.40 -2.69
C ILE A 120 21.58 31.07 -3.68
N THR A 121 22.86 30.79 -3.54
CA THR A 121 23.84 31.16 -4.53
C THR A 121 23.49 30.44 -5.82
N HIS A 122 23.27 31.17 -6.90
CA HIS A 122 22.98 30.71 -8.27
C HIS A 122 24.09 29.86 -8.90
N LEU A 123 24.87 29.13 -8.11
CA LEU A 123 26.05 28.39 -8.52
C LEU A 123 25.81 26.92 -8.80
N GLU A 124 24.61 26.42 -8.51
CA GLU A 124 24.34 25.02 -8.82
C GLU A 124 23.89 24.81 -10.28
N PRO A 125 24.48 23.87 -11.00
CA PRO A 125 24.16 23.65 -12.40
C PRO A 125 22.71 23.22 -12.61
N ASP A 126 22.17 23.55 -13.76
CA ASP A 126 20.84 23.12 -14.20
C ASP A 126 20.71 21.58 -14.12
N ILE A 127 19.48 21.10 -13.89
CA ILE A 127 19.21 19.66 -13.90
C ILE A 127 19.42 19.12 -15.30
N LEU A 128 20.18 18.04 -15.42
CA LEU A 128 20.49 17.38 -16.68
C LEU A 128 19.51 16.26 -17.00
N GLU A 129 19.29 16.00 -18.27
CA GLU A 129 18.41 14.90 -18.73
C GLU A 129 18.90 13.52 -18.25
N CYS A 130 20.22 13.33 -18.19
CA CYS A 130 20.81 12.10 -17.67
C CYS A 130 20.51 11.85 -16.18
N GLU A 131 20.41 12.89 -15.35
CA GLU A 131 20.03 12.77 -13.95
C GLU A 131 18.58 12.31 -13.82
N VAL A 132 17.67 12.86 -14.64
CA VAL A 132 16.26 12.45 -14.69
C VAL A 132 16.14 10.99 -15.12
N LYS A 133 16.86 10.58 -16.15
CA LYS A 133 16.90 9.21 -16.64
C LYS A 133 17.40 8.26 -15.57
N TRP A 134 18.52 8.57 -14.93
CA TRP A 134 19.07 7.79 -13.82
C TRP A 134 18.09 7.70 -12.65
N ALA A 135 17.50 8.83 -12.24
CA ALA A 135 16.52 8.86 -11.14
C ALA A 135 15.31 7.98 -11.46
N LEU A 136 14.77 8.05 -12.68
CA LEU A 136 13.63 7.26 -13.12
C LEU A 136 13.95 5.75 -13.13
N GLU A 137 15.13 5.35 -13.58
CA GLU A 137 15.60 3.97 -13.58
C GLU A 137 15.83 3.42 -12.15
N SER A 138 16.22 4.31 -11.22
CA SER A 138 16.46 3.94 -9.81
C SER A 138 15.18 3.71 -9.00
N ILE A 139 14.01 4.16 -9.48
CA ILE A 139 12.75 3.96 -8.78
C ILE A 139 12.28 2.52 -8.92
N THR A 140 11.99 1.88 -7.79
CA THR A 140 11.51 0.50 -7.74
C THR A 140 10.13 0.33 -8.37
N LYS A 141 9.98 -0.70 -9.20
CA LYS A 141 8.71 -1.12 -9.83
C LYS A 141 7.73 -1.74 -8.83
N ASN A 142 6.49 -1.90 -9.26
CA ASN A 142 5.41 -2.55 -8.48
C ASN A 142 5.13 -1.83 -7.14
N LYS A 143 5.28 -0.52 -7.11
CA LYS A 143 4.91 0.33 -5.98
C LYS A 143 3.60 1.06 -6.25
N ALA A 144 2.87 1.35 -5.19
CA ALA A 144 1.63 2.13 -5.29
C ALA A 144 1.91 3.52 -5.89
N SER A 145 0.95 3.99 -6.70
CA SER A 145 0.94 5.35 -7.21
C SER A 145 0.68 6.38 -6.09
N GLY A 146 1.02 7.62 -6.35
CA GLY A 146 0.59 8.75 -5.51
C GLY A 146 -0.89 9.10 -5.73
N GLY A 147 -1.27 10.30 -5.31
CA GLY A 147 -2.62 10.82 -5.49
C GLY A 147 -3.05 11.07 -6.94
N ASP A 148 -2.09 11.08 -7.85
CA ASP A 148 -2.26 11.23 -9.31
C ASP A 148 -2.63 9.91 -10.01
N GLY A 149 -2.54 8.77 -9.31
CA GLY A 149 -2.81 7.45 -9.86
C GLY A 149 -1.79 6.95 -10.89
N ILE A 150 -0.69 7.69 -11.12
CA ILE A 150 0.33 7.36 -12.13
C ILE A 150 1.34 6.36 -11.57
N LEU A 151 1.46 5.21 -12.22
CA LEU A 151 2.45 4.18 -11.87
C LEU A 151 3.80 4.48 -12.54
N VAL A 152 4.90 4.10 -11.89
CA VAL A 152 6.25 4.27 -12.44
C VAL A 152 6.45 3.51 -13.75
N GLU A 153 5.77 2.38 -13.91
CA GLU A 153 5.82 1.56 -15.13
C GLU A 153 5.36 2.34 -16.37
N LEU A 154 4.43 3.29 -16.21
CA LEU A 154 3.98 4.13 -17.32
C LEU A 154 5.12 5.01 -17.87
N PHE A 155 5.90 5.63 -16.97
CA PHE A 155 7.08 6.41 -17.40
C PHE A 155 8.12 5.54 -18.08
N GLN A 156 8.29 4.28 -17.64
CA GLN A 156 9.23 3.34 -18.23
C GLN A 156 8.79 2.85 -19.62
N ILE A 157 7.48 2.78 -19.88
CA ILE A 157 6.93 2.45 -21.20
C ILE A 157 7.18 3.61 -22.17
N LEU A 158 6.98 4.86 -21.73
CA LEU A 158 7.16 6.07 -22.53
C LEU A 158 8.63 6.43 -22.76
N LYS A 159 9.56 5.82 -22.01
CA LYS A 159 11.02 5.99 -22.14
C LYS A 159 11.47 7.44 -22.33
N ASP A 160 12.08 7.75 -23.48
CA ASP A 160 12.68 9.06 -23.74
C ASP A 160 11.68 10.22 -23.74
N ASP A 161 10.44 9.99 -24.15
CA ASP A 161 9.40 11.03 -24.10
C ASP A 161 9.03 11.38 -22.65
N ALA A 162 8.94 10.38 -21.77
CA ALA A 162 8.73 10.63 -20.34
C ALA A 162 9.91 11.39 -19.73
N VAL A 163 11.14 11.03 -20.10
CA VAL A 163 12.35 11.69 -19.60
C VAL A 163 12.35 13.17 -20.01
N LYS A 164 12.05 13.49 -21.27
CA LYS A 164 11.99 14.89 -21.75
C LYS A 164 10.95 15.71 -20.99
N VAL A 165 9.73 15.19 -20.81
CA VAL A 165 8.66 15.89 -20.10
C VAL A 165 9.03 16.10 -18.63
N LEU A 166 9.55 15.07 -17.95
CA LEU A 166 10.00 15.17 -16.57
C LEU A 166 11.18 16.13 -16.42
N HIS A 167 12.13 16.12 -17.36
CA HIS A 167 13.26 17.03 -17.37
C HIS A 167 12.82 18.49 -17.43
N LEU A 168 11.92 18.85 -18.35
CA LEU A 168 11.36 20.20 -18.43
C LEU A 168 10.67 20.61 -17.12
N LYS A 169 9.93 19.70 -16.52
CA LYS A 169 9.26 19.98 -15.22
C LYS A 169 10.25 20.13 -14.07
N CYS A 170 11.27 19.27 -14.00
CA CYS A 170 12.32 19.37 -12.99
C CYS A 170 13.12 20.68 -13.13
N GLN A 171 13.47 21.08 -14.37
CA GLN A 171 14.12 22.36 -14.62
C GLN A 171 13.24 23.54 -14.23
N GLN A 172 11.93 23.50 -14.53
CA GLN A 172 10.99 24.53 -14.11
C GLN A 172 10.98 24.68 -12.59
N ILE A 173 10.87 23.55 -11.85
CA ILE A 173 10.89 23.55 -10.38
C ILE A 173 12.22 24.10 -9.87
N TRP A 174 13.35 23.68 -10.48
CA TRP A 174 14.69 24.14 -10.10
C TRP A 174 14.85 25.67 -10.22
N LYS A 175 14.38 26.25 -11.33
CA LYS A 175 14.47 27.70 -11.60
C LYS A 175 13.49 28.54 -10.79
N THR A 176 12.26 28.03 -10.60
CA THR A 176 11.18 28.80 -9.96
C THR A 176 11.04 28.53 -8.46
N GLN A 177 11.68 27.47 -7.95
CA GLN A 177 11.52 26.99 -6.58
C GLN A 177 10.06 26.62 -6.22
N GLN A 178 9.20 26.48 -7.25
CA GLN A 178 7.78 26.21 -7.07
C GLN A 178 7.42 24.79 -7.54
N TRP A 179 6.94 23.99 -6.59
CA TRP A 179 6.44 22.66 -6.87
C TRP A 179 5.01 22.70 -7.40
N PRO A 180 4.66 21.89 -8.42
CA PRO A 180 3.29 21.73 -8.87
C PRO A 180 2.38 21.27 -7.72
N GLN A 181 1.13 21.74 -7.69
CA GLN A 181 0.19 21.41 -6.61
C GLN A 181 -0.06 19.89 -6.50
N ASP A 182 -0.15 19.21 -7.65
CA ASP A 182 -0.35 17.76 -7.68
C ASP A 182 0.85 16.99 -7.11
N TRP A 183 2.07 17.54 -7.22
CA TRP A 183 3.27 16.93 -6.64
C TRP A 183 3.39 17.15 -5.13
N LYS A 184 2.73 18.19 -4.61
CA LYS A 184 2.62 18.44 -3.17
C LYS A 184 1.56 17.60 -2.49
N ARG A 185 0.64 16.97 -3.27
CA ARG A 185 -0.45 16.17 -2.72
C ARG A 185 0.08 14.84 -2.18
N LEU A 186 -0.10 14.64 -0.89
CA LEU A 186 0.28 13.42 -0.18
C LEU A 186 -0.97 12.59 0.11
N VAL A 187 -0.86 11.27 -0.06
CA VAL A 187 -1.91 10.32 0.34
C VAL A 187 -1.39 9.53 1.54
N PHE A 188 -2.03 9.70 2.68
CA PHE A 188 -1.68 8.98 3.90
C PHE A 188 -2.49 7.68 4.00
N THR A 189 -1.80 6.56 4.16
CA THR A 189 -2.41 5.26 4.38
C THR A 189 -2.02 4.74 5.75
N PRO A 190 -2.95 4.68 6.72
CA PRO A 190 -2.67 4.14 8.04
C PRO A 190 -2.58 2.62 8.00
N ILE A 191 -1.49 2.06 8.51
CA ILE A 191 -1.26 0.62 8.61
C ILE A 191 -1.23 0.23 10.09
N PRO A 192 -2.12 -0.66 10.57
CA PRO A 192 -2.15 -1.05 11.97
C PRO A 192 -0.88 -1.80 12.37
N LYS A 193 -0.25 -1.41 13.47
CA LYS A 193 0.92 -2.08 14.08
C LYS A 193 0.53 -3.39 14.78
N LYS A 194 -0.72 -3.50 15.26
CA LYS A 194 -1.27 -4.65 15.99
C LYS A 194 -2.69 -4.98 15.48
N CYS A 195 -3.13 -6.21 15.72
CA CYS A 195 -4.42 -6.70 15.21
C CYS A 195 -5.67 -5.93 15.68
N ASN A 196 -5.63 -5.20 16.78
CA ASN A 196 -6.75 -4.42 17.35
C ASN A 196 -6.36 -2.95 17.56
N ALA A 197 -5.78 -2.33 16.55
CA ALA A 197 -5.41 -0.94 16.60
C ALA A 197 -6.65 -0.05 16.52
N LYS A 198 -7.12 0.48 17.68
CA LYS A 198 -8.22 1.44 17.75
C LYS A 198 -7.74 2.89 17.86
N GLU A 199 -6.50 3.11 18.22
CA GLU A 199 -5.90 4.44 18.37
C GLU A 199 -5.03 4.78 17.18
N CYS A 200 -5.03 6.05 16.74
CA CYS A 200 -4.19 6.49 15.62
C CYS A 200 -2.69 6.23 15.89
N SER A 201 -2.24 6.39 17.13
CA SER A 201 -0.86 6.11 17.57
C SER A 201 -0.42 4.66 17.36
N ASN A 202 -1.36 3.72 17.34
CA ASN A 202 -1.13 2.29 17.07
C ASN A 202 -1.05 1.95 15.59
N HIS A 203 -0.99 2.96 14.73
CA HIS A 203 -0.78 2.80 13.28
C HIS A 203 0.57 3.38 12.86
N CYS A 204 1.11 2.85 11.79
CA CYS A 204 2.19 3.45 11.03
C CYS A 204 1.56 4.16 9.84
N THR A 205 1.80 5.45 9.67
CA THR A 205 1.34 6.18 8.49
C THR A 205 2.32 5.96 7.34
N MET A 206 1.83 5.38 6.24
CA MET A 206 2.58 5.30 5.00
C MET A 206 2.13 6.45 4.10
N THR A 207 3.10 7.24 3.64
CA THR A 207 2.85 8.37 2.74
C THR A 207 3.13 7.96 1.31
N LEU A 208 2.14 8.13 0.44
CA LEU A 208 2.29 7.94 -0.99
C LEU A 208 2.39 9.31 -1.68
N ILE A 209 3.46 9.50 -2.41
CA ILE A 209 3.73 10.71 -3.22
C ILE A 209 3.73 10.34 -4.70
N SER A 210 3.52 11.32 -5.58
CA SER A 210 3.56 11.10 -7.03
C SER A 210 4.92 10.52 -7.47
N GLN A 211 4.91 9.69 -8.50
CA GLN A 211 6.16 9.10 -9.01
C GLN A 211 7.06 10.18 -9.65
N ALA A 212 6.46 11.18 -10.28
CA ALA A 212 7.18 12.32 -10.82
C ALA A 212 7.88 13.15 -9.72
N SER A 213 7.20 13.35 -8.58
CA SER A 213 7.80 13.98 -7.40
C SER A 213 8.99 13.18 -6.85
N LYS A 214 8.91 11.85 -6.84
CA LYS A 214 10.03 10.98 -6.43
C LYS A 214 11.26 11.14 -7.30
N VAL A 215 11.08 11.33 -8.61
CA VAL A 215 12.21 11.59 -9.53
C VAL A 215 12.97 12.85 -9.10
N MET A 216 12.26 13.95 -8.87
CA MET A 216 12.88 15.20 -8.42
C MET A 216 13.57 15.05 -7.06
N ILE A 217 12.90 14.44 -6.08
CA ILE A 217 13.49 14.18 -4.76
C ILE A 217 14.76 13.34 -4.87
N LYS A 218 14.78 12.34 -5.76
CA LYS A 218 15.93 11.48 -5.97
C LYS A 218 17.13 12.23 -6.55
N ILE A 219 16.88 13.15 -7.48
CA ILE A 219 17.92 14.05 -8.03
C ILE A 219 18.49 14.91 -6.90
N LEU A 220 17.62 15.59 -6.13
CA LEU A 220 18.04 16.40 -5.00
C LEU A 220 18.85 15.60 -3.97
N GLN A 221 18.39 14.42 -3.61
CA GLN A 221 19.09 13.52 -2.69
C GLN A 221 20.52 13.22 -3.16
N THR A 222 20.70 12.98 -4.47
CA THR A 222 22.02 12.67 -5.03
C THR A 222 22.95 13.87 -5.05
N ARG A 223 22.41 15.08 -5.28
CA ARG A 223 23.19 16.32 -5.28
C ARG A 223 23.63 16.76 -3.88
N LEU A 224 22.89 16.35 -2.83
CA LEU A 224 23.19 16.66 -1.43
C LEU A 224 24.14 15.66 -0.76
N GLN A 225 24.49 14.57 -1.42
CA GLN A 225 25.45 13.55 -0.97
C GLN A 225 26.87 13.88 -1.47
#